data_3127e3ff31e9588a4fbf43e69d8859a0
#
_entry.id   3127e3ff31e9588a4fbf43e69d8859a0
#
_cell.length_a   1.000
_cell.length_b   1.000
_cell.length_c   1.000
_cell.angle_alpha   90.00
_cell.angle_beta   90.00
_cell.angle_gamma   90.00
#
_symmetry.space_group_name_H-M   'P 1'
#
loop_
_entity.id
_entity.type
_entity.pdbx_description
1 polymer ?
#
loop_
_entity_poly.entity_id
_entity_poly.type
_entity_poly.pdbx_seq_one_letter_code
_entity_poly.pdbx_strand_id
1 'polypeptide(L)'
;MELVSSSASEKALVESYGPGQFKIAGHVYPCSILLFPGSVFQLDIESIDQLNETVLKRVFLANPKLDILLVGYGLSKGQVVCQLSNALRNAAIGFDIMNTGAACRTYNVLALEERRVAAVLIPL
;
A
#
# COMPACT_ATOMS: atom_id res chain seq x y z
N MET A 1 -15.16 -8.47 -10.29
CA MET A 1 -15.67 -8.05 -9.90
C MET A 1 -15.79 -7.45 -9.88
N GLU A 2 -16.18 -7.32 -10.05
CA GLU A 2 -16.62 -6.64 -9.91
C GLU A 2 -16.82 -5.88 -9.47
N LEU A 3 -16.97 -5.43 -9.58
CA LEU A 3 -17.28 -4.66 -9.14
C LEU A 3 -17.76 -3.96 -9.04
N VAL A 4 -18.05 -3.95 -9.20
CA VAL A 4 -18.73 -3.33 -9.01
C VAL A 4 -18.99 -2.33 -8.66
N SER A 5 -19.50 -2.04 -9.06
CA SER A 5 -19.84 -1.05 -8.79
C SER A 5 -20.00 -0.54 -8.02
N SER A 6 -20.04 -0.77 -8.11
CA SER A 6 -20.24 -0.22 -6.85
C SER A 6 -20.23 1.27 -6.86
N SER A 7 -20.60 1.92 -5.80
CA SER A 7 -20.62 3.36 -5.79
C SER A 7 -19.19 3.90 -5.82
N ALA A 8 -19.02 5.07 -6.43
CA ALA A 8 -17.72 5.72 -6.49
C ALA A 8 -17.21 6.10 -5.10
N SER A 9 -18.08 6.17 -4.11
CA SER A 9 -17.68 6.53 -2.75
C SER A 9 -17.10 5.35 -1.99
N GLU A 10 -17.25 4.15 -2.50
CA GLU A 10 -16.71 2.98 -1.82
C GLU A 10 -15.22 2.89 -2.07
N LYS A 11 -14.47 2.70 -1.00
CA LYS A 11 -13.02 2.62 -1.06
C LYS A 11 -12.56 1.33 -0.40
N ALA A 12 -11.46 0.78 -0.90
CA ALA A 12 -10.82 -0.36 -0.27
C ALA A 12 -10.06 0.11 0.94
N LEU A 13 -10.64 -0.10 2.12
CA LEU A 13 -10.04 0.27 3.40
C LEU A 13 -9.63 -0.98 4.14
N VAL A 14 -8.64 -0.84 5.03
CA VAL A 14 -8.25 -1.94 5.89
C VAL A 14 -9.28 -2.07 7.00
N GLU A 15 -10.05 -3.15 6.98
CA GLU A 15 -11.07 -3.42 7.98
C GLU A 15 -10.46 -3.96 9.26
N SER A 16 -9.48 -4.84 9.11
CA SER A 16 -8.74 -5.40 10.23
C SER A 16 -7.43 -5.97 9.73
N TYR A 17 -6.51 -6.15 10.66
CA TYR A 17 -5.24 -6.80 10.37
C TYR A 17 -4.83 -7.62 11.59
N GLY A 18 -4.05 -8.64 11.35
CA GLY A 18 -3.54 -9.49 12.39
C GLY A 18 -2.30 -10.22 11.91
N PRO A 19 -1.81 -11.20 12.69
CA PRO A 19 -0.64 -11.96 12.24
C PRO A 19 -0.89 -12.60 10.89
N GLY A 20 -0.04 -12.28 9.94
CA GLY A 20 -0.05 -12.91 8.62
C GLY A 20 -1.13 -12.48 7.67
N GLN A 21 -2.00 -11.51 8.01
CA GLN A 21 -3.11 -11.23 7.11
C GLN A 21 -3.69 -9.84 7.26
N PHE A 22 -4.44 -9.44 6.21
CA PHE A 22 -5.24 -8.21 6.19
C PHE A 22 -6.63 -8.54 5.70
N LYS A 23 -7.63 -7.82 6.20
CA LYS A 23 -8.99 -7.92 5.69
C LYS A 23 -9.37 -6.60 5.05
N ILE A 24 -9.73 -6.65 3.76
CA ILE A 24 -10.03 -5.47 2.97
C ILE A 24 -11.26 -5.77 2.12
N ALA A 25 -12.27 -4.93 2.22
CA ALA A 25 -13.51 -5.06 1.44
C ALA A 25 -14.10 -6.47 1.54
N GLY A 26 -14.07 -7.05 2.73
CA GLY A 26 -14.64 -8.37 2.98
C GLY A 26 -13.75 -9.54 2.60
N HIS A 27 -12.57 -9.30 2.01
CA HIS A 27 -11.65 -10.36 1.60
C HIS A 27 -10.43 -10.40 2.49
N VAL A 28 -9.95 -11.62 2.76
CA VAL A 28 -8.74 -11.82 3.55
C VAL A 28 -7.56 -12.04 2.62
N TYR A 29 -6.48 -11.29 2.86
CA TYR A 29 -5.24 -11.39 2.09
C TYR A 29 -4.14 -11.90 3.01
N PRO A 30 -3.70 -13.15 2.84
CA PRO A 30 -2.69 -13.75 3.74
C PRO A 30 -1.25 -13.49 3.26
N CYS A 31 -1.00 -12.30 2.78
CA CYS A 31 0.29 -11.98 2.15
C CYS A 31 0.49 -10.47 2.17
N SER A 32 1.68 -10.03 1.76
CA SER A 32 1.94 -8.62 1.51
C SER A 32 1.05 -8.12 0.38
N ILE A 33 0.62 -6.88 0.48
CA ILE A 33 -0.26 -6.29 -0.54
C ILE A 33 0.19 -4.88 -0.88
N LEU A 34 -0.17 -4.46 -2.08
CA LEU A 34 -0.11 -3.07 -2.50
C LEU A 34 -1.56 -2.61 -2.64
N LEU A 35 -1.94 -1.66 -1.80
CA LEU A 35 -3.32 -1.24 -1.64
C LEU A 35 -3.51 0.16 -2.19
N PHE A 36 -4.49 0.30 -3.08
CA PHE A 36 -4.99 1.58 -3.56
C PHE A 36 -6.45 1.70 -3.14
N PRO A 37 -7.00 2.92 -3.07
CA PRO A 37 -8.43 3.04 -2.75
C PRO A 37 -9.33 2.28 -3.72
N GLY A 38 -8.89 2.08 -4.96
CA GLY A 38 -9.69 1.38 -5.96
C GLY A 38 -9.28 -0.06 -6.23
N SER A 39 -8.21 -0.56 -5.64
CA SER A 39 -7.73 -1.91 -6.00
C SER A 39 -6.72 -2.42 -5.00
N VAL A 40 -6.56 -3.75 -4.99
CA VAL A 40 -5.61 -4.44 -4.12
C VAL A 40 -4.81 -5.39 -4.99
N PHE A 41 -3.49 -5.39 -4.81
CA PHE A 41 -2.60 -6.30 -5.52
C PHE A 41 -1.76 -7.07 -4.51
N GLN A 42 -1.64 -8.38 -4.72
CA GLN A 42 -0.78 -9.20 -3.88
C GLN A 42 0.68 -8.99 -4.28
N LEU A 43 1.56 -8.93 -3.30
CA LEU A 43 2.99 -8.80 -3.53
C LEU A 43 3.71 -10.01 -2.97
N ASP A 44 4.67 -10.51 -3.74
CA ASP A 44 5.47 -11.66 -3.32
C ASP A 44 6.74 -11.16 -2.64
N ILE A 45 6.56 -10.50 -1.49
CA ILE A 45 7.68 -10.02 -0.68
C ILE A 45 7.38 -10.27 0.79
N GLU A 46 8.42 -10.33 1.60
CA GLU A 46 8.32 -10.52 3.05
C GLU A 46 8.96 -9.40 3.84
N SER A 47 9.74 -8.53 3.19
CA SER A 47 10.39 -7.42 3.87
C SER A 47 10.57 -6.25 2.90
N ILE A 48 10.77 -5.06 3.47
CA ILE A 48 10.85 -3.85 2.66
C ILE A 48 12.12 -3.77 1.81
N ASP A 49 13.17 -4.50 2.15
CA ASP A 49 14.37 -4.51 1.33
C ASP A 49 14.17 -5.24 0.00
N GLN A 50 13.06 -5.96 -0.16
CA GLN A 50 12.69 -6.58 -1.42
C GLN A 50 11.90 -5.64 -2.35
N LEU A 51 11.56 -4.45 -1.89
CA LEU A 51 10.86 -3.48 -2.72
C LEU A 51 11.80 -2.88 -3.76
N ASN A 52 11.31 -2.76 -4.99
CA ASN A 52 12.03 -2.11 -6.07
C ASN A 52 11.03 -1.56 -7.08
N GLU A 53 11.51 -0.89 -8.12
CA GLU A 53 10.64 -0.28 -9.12
C GLU A 53 9.78 -1.30 -9.85
N THR A 54 10.30 -2.51 -10.08
CA THR A 54 9.53 -3.54 -10.76
C THR A 54 8.36 -4.01 -9.90
N VAL A 55 8.61 -4.27 -8.62
CA VAL A 55 7.57 -4.68 -7.68
C VAL A 55 6.51 -3.59 -7.55
N LEU A 56 6.93 -2.34 -7.56
CA LEU A 56 6.04 -1.19 -7.38
C LEU A 56 5.67 -0.50 -8.70
N LYS A 57 5.72 -1.24 -9.80
CA LYS A 57 5.42 -0.68 -11.12
C LYS A 57 4.10 0.09 -11.13
N ARG A 58 3.07 -0.43 -10.47
CA ARG A 58 1.75 0.20 -10.46
C ARG A 58 1.74 1.55 -9.73
N VAL A 59 2.66 1.73 -8.77
CA VAL A 59 2.81 3.01 -8.07
C VAL A 59 3.26 4.09 -9.07
N PHE A 60 4.25 3.75 -9.90
CA PHE A 60 4.80 4.71 -10.85
C PHE A 60 3.89 4.95 -12.04
N LEU A 61 3.03 3.98 -12.37
CA LEU A 61 2.10 4.10 -13.49
C LEU A 61 0.74 4.66 -13.10
N ALA A 62 0.52 4.95 -11.82
CA ALA A 62 -0.77 5.44 -11.36
C ALA A 62 -1.15 6.75 -12.04
N ASN A 63 -2.41 6.85 -12.45
CA ASN A 63 -2.95 8.04 -13.09
C ASN A 63 -4.35 8.28 -12.54
N PRO A 64 -4.59 9.37 -11.83
CA PRO A 64 -3.63 10.44 -11.53
C PRO A 64 -2.48 9.99 -10.63
N LYS A 65 -1.39 10.75 -10.68
CA LYS A 65 -0.18 10.42 -9.94
C LYS A 65 -0.44 10.42 -8.43
N LEU A 66 0.21 9.50 -7.74
CA LEU A 66 0.10 9.43 -6.28
C LEU A 66 0.77 10.62 -5.61
N ASP A 67 0.18 11.06 -4.51
CA ASP A 67 0.82 12.03 -3.62
C ASP A 67 1.78 11.34 -2.68
N ILE A 68 1.40 10.18 -2.15
CA ILE A 68 2.20 9.51 -1.12
C ILE A 68 2.03 7.99 -1.20
N LEU A 69 3.15 7.31 -0.97
CA LEU A 69 3.19 5.87 -0.76
C LEU A 69 3.54 5.62 0.71
N LEU A 70 2.69 4.88 1.41
CA LEU A 70 2.96 4.45 2.77
C LEU A 70 3.53 3.03 2.71
N VAL A 71 4.44 2.72 3.62
CA VAL A 71 5.05 1.39 3.69
C VAL A 71 4.99 0.89 5.12
N GLY A 72 4.22 -0.18 5.35
CA GLY A 72 4.19 -0.87 6.63
C GLY A 72 5.17 -2.02 6.59
N TYR A 73 6.18 -1.98 7.46
CA TYR A 73 7.36 -2.86 7.30
C TYR A 73 7.18 -4.27 7.86
N GLY A 74 6.06 -4.60 8.47
CA GLY A 74 5.83 -5.95 8.97
C GLY A 74 6.58 -6.27 10.25
N LEU A 75 7.19 -7.45 10.28
CA LEU A 75 7.84 -7.93 11.50
C LEU A 75 9.21 -7.32 11.73
N SER A 76 9.88 -6.90 10.68
CA SER A 76 11.28 -6.49 10.76
C SER A 76 11.48 -5.20 9.99
N LYS A 77 11.94 -4.17 10.69
CA LYS A 77 12.21 -2.89 10.05
C LYS A 77 13.52 -3.01 9.27
N GLY A 78 13.40 -3.13 7.95
CA GLY A 78 14.54 -3.14 7.07
C GLY A 78 14.77 -1.76 6.46
N GLN A 79 15.44 -1.76 5.32
CA GLN A 79 15.73 -0.53 4.59
C GLN A 79 15.28 -0.67 3.14
N VAL A 80 14.70 0.40 2.63
CA VAL A 80 14.36 0.49 1.22
C VAL A 80 15.64 0.80 0.45
N VAL A 81 15.85 0.11 -0.68
CA VAL A 81 17.05 0.33 -1.48
C VAL A 81 17.09 1.76 -2.03
N CYS A 82 18.31 2.30 -2.16
CA CYS A 82 18.48 3.70 -2.58
C CYS A 82 17.87 3.98 -3.96
N GLN A 83 17.96 3.02 -4.88
CA GLN A 83 17.38 3.20 -6.21
C GLN A 83 15.88 3.48 -6.14
N LEU A 84 15.18 2.77 -5.26
CA LEU A 84 13.74 2.99 -5.09
C LEU A 84 13.46 4.36 -4.49
N SER A 85 14.20 4.74 -3.44
CA SER A 85 14.03 6.05 -2.82
C SER A 85 14.24 7.17 -3.82
N ASN A 86 15.26 7.03 -4.65
CA ASN A 86 15.57 8.04 -5.68
C ASN A 86 14.49 8.07 -6.75
N ALA A 87 13.97 6.90 -7.16
CA ALA A 87 12.93 6.83 -8.17
C ALA A 87 11.65 7.51 -7.68
N LEU A 88 11.27 7.28 -6.41
CA LEU A 88 10.09 7.92 -5.83
C LEU A 88 10.27 9.43 -5.76
N ARG A 89 11.46 9.88 -5.34
CA ARG A 89 11.75 11.31 -5.27
C ARG A 89 11.68 11.94 -6.66
N ASN A 90 12.26 11.28 -7.67
CA ASN A 90 12.23 11.80 -9.04
C ASN A 90 10.83 11.86 -9.60
N ALA A 91 9.96 10.95 -9.17
CA ALA A 91 8.55 10.95 -9.58
C ALA A 91 7.71 11.91 -8.74
N ALA A 92 8.32 12.60 -7.77
CA ALA A 92 7.63 13.51 -6.84
C ALA A 92 6.54 12.79 -6.04
N ILE A 93 6.79 11.54 -5.68
CA ILE A 93 5.90 10.76 -4.82
C ILE A 93 6.51 10.76 -3.42
N GLY A 94 5.79 11.32 -2.44
CA GLY A 94 6.23 11.24 -1.06
C GLY A 94 6.17 9.80 -0.59
N PHE A 95 7.05 9.42 0.37
CA PHE A 95 6.89 8.10 0.93
C PHE A 95 7.31 8.09 2.39
N ASP A 96 6.67 7.24 3.17
CA ASP A 96 6.87 7.17 4.60
C ASP A 96 6.81 5.71 5.05
N ILE A 97 7.78 5.30 5.84
CA ILE A 97 7.91 3.93 6.35
C ILE A 97 7.50 3.94 7.82
N MET A 98 6.62 3.01 8.19
CA MET A 98 6.13 2.94 9.56
C MET A 98 5.75 1.50 9.88
N ASN A 99 5.43 1.21 11.15
CA ASN A 99 4.94 -0.12 11.46
C ASN A 99 3.61 -0.37 10.74
N THR A 100 3.31 -1.64 10.49
CA THR A 100 2.17 -2.00 9.65
C THR A 100 0.84 -1.51 10.22
N GLY A 101 0.65 -1.57 11.54
CA GLY A 101 -0.58 -1.06 12.14
C GLY A 101 -0.77 0.42 11.89
N ALA A 102 0.31 1.21 12.06
CA ALA A 102 0.26 2.64 11.80
C ALA A 102 -0.02 2.90 10.31
N ALA A 103 0.60 2.12 9.42
CA ALA A 103 0.37 2.27 7.99
C ALA A 103 -1.08 2.02 7.62
N CYS A 104 -1.69 0.99 8.21
CA CYS A 104 -3.11 0.70 7.97
C CYS A 104 -4.00 1.86 8.39
N ARG A 105 -3.77 2.41 9.57
CA ARG A 105 -4.57 3.52 10.09
C ARG A 105 -4.36 4.79 9.28
N THR A 106 -3.12 5.11 8.95
CA THR A 106 -2.81 6.31 8.17
C THR A 106 -3.40 6.20 6.77
N TYR A 107 -3.26 5.04 6.15
CA TYR A 107 -3.85 4.81 4.83
C TYR A 107 -5.35 5.08 4.85
N ASN A 108 -6.06 4.50 5.84
CA ASN A 108 -7.52 4.66 5.90
C ASN A 108 -7.92 6.13 6.02
N VAL A 109 -7.22 6.90 6.86
CA VAL A 109 -7.51 8.32 7.02
C VAL A 109 -7.31 9.06 5.70
N LEU A 110 -6.18 8.83 5.03
CA LEU A 110 -5.88 9.55 3.79
C LEU A 110 -6.82 9.16 2.67
N ALA A 111 -7.17 7.89 2.57
CA ALA A 111 -8.10 7.41 1.55
C ALA A 111 -9.49 8.03 1.76
N LEU A 112 -9.95 8.11 3.00
CA LEU A 112 -11.24 8.72 3.31
C LEU A 112 -11.24 10.23 3.04
N GLU A 113 -10.07 10.87 3.11
CA GLU A 113 -9.92 12.28 2.75
C GLU A 113 -9.71 12.47 1.25
N GLU A 114 -9.83 11.39 0.48
CA GLU A 114 -9.70 11.41 -0.97
C GLU A 114 -8.32 11.84 -1.45
N ARG A 115 -7.30 11.55 -0.63
CA ARG A 115 -5.92 11.77 -1.05
C ARG A 115 -5.50 10.66 -2.02
N ARG A 116 -4.56 10.98 -2.88
CA ARG A 116 -4.01 10.01 -3.83
C ARG A 116 -2.91 9.22 -3.11
N VAL A 117 -3.34 8.18 -2.43
CA VAL A 117 -2.49 7.39 -1.53
C VAL A 117 -2.46 5.94 -1.98
N ALA A 118 -1.32 5.29 -1.77
CA ALA A 118 -1.20 3.84 -1.87
C ALA A 118 -0.40 3.36 -0.66
N ALA A 119 -0.54 2.09 -0.32
CA ALA A 119 0.19 1.52 0.81
C ALA A 119 0.73 0.15 0.45
N VAL A 120 2.00 -0.07 0.74
CA VAL A 120 2.58 -1.41 0.81
C VAL A 120 2.39 -1.87 2.24
N LEU A 121 1.70 -2.97 2.43
CA LEU A 121 1.45 -3.51 3.77
C LEU A 121 2.03 -4.90 3.84
N ILE A 122 3.02 -5.07 4.72
CA ILE A 122 3.66 -6.35 4.96
C ILE A 122 3.08 -6.91 6.26
N PRO A 123 2.63 -8.17 6.27
CA PRO A 123 1.92 -8.70 7.45
C PRO A 123 2.79 -8.79 8.69
N LEU A 124 2.13 -8.70 9.82
CA LEU A 124 2.74 -8.93 11.13
C LEU A 124 2.91 -10.42 11.42
#